data_24e2d90c8124d7dc81eb2ea8a33ba747
#
_entry.id   24e2d90c8124d7dc81eb2ea8a33ba747
#
_cell.length_a   1.000
_cell.length_b   1.000
_cell.length_c   1.000
_cell.angle_alpha   90.00
_cell.angle_beta   90.00
_cell.angle_gamma   90.00
#
_symmetry.space_group_name_H-M   'P 1'
#
loop_
_entity.id
_entity.type
_entity.pdbx_description
1 polymer ?
#
loop_
_entity_poly.entity_id
_entity_poly.type
_entity_poly.pdbx_seq_one_letter_code
_entity_poly.pdbx_strand_id
1 'polypeptide(L)'
;MIKIKCETKDVLDFSAITDFQGNLKERDDTDFEKIERSIKKHGFSFPFFIWKKGKINYCLDGHGRIGALQRLVAEGENIPPLPVVYVKCKDENEAKEILLKLNSQYGRMTAESVKEFLGDLKIDFEDLAL
;
A
#
# COMPACT_ATOMS: atom_id res chain seq x y z
N MET A 1 -5.96 -14.12 -10.49
CA MET A 1 -5.91 -13.87 -9.02
C MET A 1 -4.52 -13.38 -8.63
N ILE A 2 -4.45 -12.33 -7.83
CA ILE A 2 -3.16 -11.88 -7.30
C ILE A 2 -2.65 -12.84 -6.24
N LYS A 3 -1.33 -12.88 -6.07
CA LYS A 3 -0.70 -13.71 -5.03
C LYS A 3 -0.59 -12.91 -3.74
N ILE A 4 -0.81 -13.56 -2.60
CA ILE A 4 -0.58 -12.98 -1.29
C ILE A 4 0.77 -13.48 -0.78
N LYS A 5 1.68 -12.56 -0.52
CA LYS A 5 3.09 -12.87 -0.18
C LYS A 5 3.46 -12.55 1.26
N CYS A 6 2.51 -12.09 2.08
CA CYS A 6 2.74 -11.85 3.50
C CYS A 6 1.64 -12.49 4.32
N GLU A 7 1.95 -12.82 5.57
CA GLU A 7 1.00 -13.41 6.50
C GLU A 7 0.83 -12.53 7.71
N THR A 8 -0.41 -12.42 8.18
CA THR A 8 -0.77 -11.72 9.41
C THR A 8 -1.82 -12.50 10.13
N LYS A 9 -2.04 -12.17 11.40
CA LYS A 9 -3.10 -12.78 12.21
C LYS A 9 -4.49 -12.50 11.64
N ASP A 10 -4.69 -11.29 11.10
CA ASP A 10 -5.99 -10.83 10.64
C ASP A 10 -5.98 -10.58 9.13
N VAL A 11 -7.12 -10.82 8.50
CA VAL A 11 -7.33 -10.54 7.09
C VAL A 11 -8.65 -9.80 6.91
N LEU A 12 -8.79 -9.03 5.83
CA LEU A 12 -10.03 -8.38 5.44
C LEU A 12 -10.26 -8.53 3.95
N ASP A 13 -11.53 -8.64 3.56
CA ASP A 13 -11.89 -8.51 2.17
C ASP A 13 -11.65 -7.08 1.70
N PHE A 14 -11.23 -6.92 0.47
CA PHE A 14 -10.97 -5.58 -0.09
C PHE A 14 -12.20 -4.67 0.01
N SER A 15 -13.39 -5.23 -0.20
CA SER A 15 -14.64 -4.48 -0.08
C SER A 15 -14.92 -3.93 1.31
N ALA A 16 -14.27 -4.47 2.34
CA ALA A 16 -14.44 -4.04 3.74
C ALA A 16 -13.45 -2.95 4.15
N ILE A 17 -12.57 -2.53 3.26
CA ILE A 17 -11.51 -1.56 3.54
C ILE A 17 -11.90 -0.20 2.98
N THR A 18 -11.82 0.84 3.80
CA THR A 18 -12.10 2.22 3.42
C THR A 18 -10.81 3.02 3.40
N ASP A 19 -10.60 3.76 2.33
CA ASP A 19 -9.44 4.66 2.22
C ASP A 19 -9.62 5.85 3.17
N PHE A 20 -8.64 6.07 4.04
CA PHE A 20 -8.62 7.19 4.98
C PHE A 20 -7.88 8.41 4.43
N GLN A 21 -6.90 8.16 3.58
CA GLN A 21 -5.99 9.19 3.07
C GLN A 21 -6.65 10.15 2.07
N GLY A 22 -7.60 9.65 1.30
CA GLY A 22 -8.24 10.43 0.25
C GLY A 22 -7.21 10.94 -0.76
N ASN A 23 -7.21 12.24 -1.00
CA ASN A 23 -6.32 12.87 -1.98
C ASN A 23 -5.07 13.52 -1.36
N LEU A 24 -4.62 13.03 -0.22
CA LEU A 24 -3.44 13.58 0.46
C LEU A 24 -2.20 13.56 -0.45
N LYS A 25 -2.02 12.48 -1.20
CA LYS A 25 -0.98 12.39 -2.23
C LYS A 25 -1.63 12.41 -3.59
N GLU A 26 -1.16 13.29 -4.46
CA GLU A 26 -1.58 13.27 -5.85
C GLU A 26 -0.88 12.11 -6.56
N ARG A 27 -1.67 11.32 -7.29
CA ARG A 27 -1.16 10.23 -8.11
C ARG A 27 -1.87 10.25 -9.45
N ASP A 28 -1.11 10.09 -10.51
CA ASP A 28 -1.66 9.95 -11.86
C ASP A 28 -1.79 8.48 -12.24
N ASP A 29 -2.28 8.23 -13.45
CA ASP A 29 -2.44 6.87 -13.95
C ASP A 29 -1.12 6.11 -14.02
N THR A 30 -0.03 6.80 -14.31
CA THR A 30 1.30 6.18 -14.36
C THR A 30 1.71 5.64 -13.00
N ASP A 31 1.44 6.39 -11.93
CA ASP A 31 1.73 5.94 -10.56
C ASP A 31 0.93 4.68 -10.22
N PHE A 32 -0.37 4.67 -10.52
CA PHE A 32 -1.20 3.49 -10.27
C PHE A 32 -0.78 2.30 -11.12
N GLU A 33 -0.38 2.53 -12.37
CA GLU A 33 0.12 1.47 -13.25
C GLU A 33 1.39 0.81 -12.71
N LYS A 34 2.30 1.61 -12.14
CA LYS A 34 3.52 1.09 -11.52
C LYS A 34 3.21 0.19 -10.33
N ILE A 35 2.28 0.62 -9.48
CA ILE A 35 1.87 -0.15 -8.30
C ILE A 35 1.15 -1.43 -8.74
N GLU A 36 0.24 -1.33 -9.70
CA GLU A 36 -0.49 -2.44 -10.27
C GLU A 36 0.46 -3.49 -10.85
N ARG A 37 1.46 -3.05 -11.60
CA ARG A 37 2.49 -3.91 -12.19
C ARG A 37 3.31 -4.62 -11.12
N SER A 38 3.65 -3.91 -10.06
CA SER A 38 4.37 -4.46 -8.93
C SER A 38 3.57 -5.56 -8.22
N ILE A 39 2.26 -5.32 -8.01
CA ILE A 39 1.38 -6.31 -7.40
C ILE A 39 1.26 -7.55 -8.28
N LYS A 40 1.12 -7.38 -9.59
CA LYS A 40 1.07 -8.51 -10.53
C LYS A 40 2.36 -9.32 -10.53
N LYS A 41 3.50 -8.64 -10.46
CA LYS A 41 4.81 -9.29 -10.52
C LYS A 41 5.20 -9.97 -9.20
N HIS A 42 5.02 -9.28 -8.08
CA HIS A 42 5.50 -9.73 -6.78
C HIS A 42 4.41 -10.21 -5.84
N GLY A 43 3.15 -9.94 -6.15
CA GLY A 43 2.02 -10.21 -5.26
C GLY A 43 1.85 -9.10 -4.22
N PHE A 44 0.86 -9.29 -3.36
CA PHE A 44 0.58 -8.39 -2.23
C PHE A 44 1.54 -8.74 -1.09
N SER A 45 2.60 -7.95 -0.93
CA SER A 45 3.77 -8.30 -0.12
C SER A 45 3.83 -7.62 1.25
N PHE A 46 3.03 -6.59 1.48
CA PHE A 46 3.01 -5.84 2.73
C PHE A 46 1.57 -5.70 3.22
N PRO A 47 1.29 -5.92 4.52
CA PRO A 47 -0.06 -5.79 5.03
C PRO A 47 -0.53 -4.34 4.99
N PHE A 48 -1.86 -4.14 4.98
CA PHE A 48 -2.43 -2.83 5.23
C PHE A 48 -2.48 -2.54 6.72
N PHE A 49 -2.23 -1.30 7.09
CA PHE A 49 -2.44 -0.82 8.45
C PHE A 49 -3.84 -0.24 8.57
N ILE A 50 -4.64 -0.82 9.43
CA ILE A 50 -6.06 -0.53 9.54
C ILE A 50 -6.37 0.09 10.90
N TRP A 51 -7.07 1.21 10.89
CA TRP A 51 -7.70 1.78 12.07
C TRP A 51 -9.19 1.48 12.02
N LYS A 52 -9.65 0.70 12.99
CA LYS A 52 -11.06 0.34 13.07
C LYS A 52 -11.79 1.35 13.94
N LYS A 53 -12.65 2.16 13.29
CA LYS A 53 -13.52 3.12 13.97
C LYS A 53 -14.96 2.63 13.85
N GLY A 54 -15.49 2.07 14.95
CA GLY A 54 -16.81 1.43 14.90
C GLY A 54 -16.83 0.28 13.91
N LYS A 55 -17.65 0.39 12.88
CA LYS A 55 -17.74 -0.64 11.82
C LYS A 55 -16.91 -0.32 10.59
N ILE A 56 -16.20 0.82 10.61
CA ILE A 56 -15.41 1.26 9.45
C ILE A 56 -13.96 0.85 9.65
N ASN A 57 -13.38 0.22 8.63
CA ASN A 57 -11.98 -0.18 8.61
C ASN A 57 -11.19 0.78 7.72
N TYR A 58 -10.64 1.83 8.31
CA TYR A 58 -9.85 2.83 7.58
C TYR A 58 -8.44 2.33 7.32
N CYS A 59 -8.03 2.39 6.05
CA CYS A 59 -6.66 2.08 5.66
C CYS A 59 -5.79 3.33 5.79
N LEU A 60 -4.78 3.26 6.65
CA LEU A 60 -3.95 4.42 6.96
C LEU A 60 -2.82 4.65 5.96
N ASP A 61 -2.39 3.61 5.25
CA ASP A 61 -1.16 3.69 4.45
C ASP A 61 -1.30 3.23 3.00
N GLY A 62 -2.50 2.94 2.57
CA GLY A 62 -2.67 2.18 1.34
C GLY A 62 -3.29 2.88 0.15
N HIS A 63 -3.41 4.21 0.14
CA HIS A 63 -4.13 4.92 -0.92
C HIS A 63 -3.72 4.48 -2.33
N GLY A 64 -2.43 4.43 -2.62
CA GLY A 64 -1.93 4.01 -3.93
C GLY A 64 -2.25 2.56 -4.24
N ARG A 65 -2.09 1.67 -3.25
CA ARG A 65 -2.40 0.25 -3.42
C ARG A 65 -3.91 0.03 -3.54
N ILE A 66 -4.71 0.78 -2.80
CA ILE A 66 -6.17 0.73 -2.93
C ILE A 66 -6.58 1.09 -4.36
N GLY A 67 -6.04 2.17 -4.90
CA GLY A 67 -6.30 2.57 -6.28
C GLY A 67 -5.88 1.52 -7.30
N ALA A 68 -4.70 0.92 -7.11
CA ALA A 68 -4.21 -0.14 -7.97
C ALA A 68 -5.10 -1.39 -7.89
N LEU A 69 -5.53 -1.77 -6.69
CA LEU A 69 -6.43 -2.91 -6.51
C LEU A 69 -7.80 -2.67 -7.13
N GLN A 70 -8.32 -1.44 -7.04
CA GLN A 70 -9.57 -1.07 -7.72
C GLN A 70 -9.46 -1.25 -9.24
N ARG A 71 -8.32 -0.88 -9.82
CA ARG A 71 -8.06 -1.07 -11.25
C ARG A 71 -8.00 -2.55 -11.61
N LEU A 72 -7.35 -3.37 -10.77
CA LEU A 72 -7.28 -4.82 -10.98
C LEU A 72 -8.67 -5.46 -10.93
N VAL A 73 -9.52 -5.05 -10.00
CA VAL A 73 -10.91 -5.51 -9.93
C VAL A 73 -11.66 -5.14 -11.20
N ALA A 74 -11.48 -3.92 -11.70
CA ALA A 74 -12.11 -3.47 -12.94
C ALA A 74 -11.64 -4.27 -14.16
N GLU A 75 -10.42 -4.80 -14.11
CA GLU A 75 -9.87 -5.69 -15.16
C GLU A 75 -10.33 -7.13 -15.01
N GLY A 76 -11.12 -7.46 -14.00
CA GLY A 76 -11.64 -8.81 -13.76
C GLY A 76 -10.80 -9.67 -12.83
N GLU A 77 -9.77 -9.11 -12.19
CA GLU A 77 -8.96 -9.85 -11.23
C GLU A 77 -9.71 -10.10 -9.93
N ASN A 78 -9.52 -11.27 -9.37
CA ASN A 78 -10.03 -11.62 -8.04
C ASN A 78 -9.00 -11.24 -6.98
N ILE A 79 -9.47 -10.58 -5.94
CA ILE A 79 -8.64 -10.18 -4.82
C ILE A 79 -8.96 -11.10 -3.64
N PRO A 80 -8.04 -11.97 -3.23
CA PRO A 80 -8.25 -12.79 -2.03
C PRO A 80 -8.28 -11.91 -0.78
N PRO A 81 -8.73 -12.44 0.38
CA PRO A 81 -8.64 -11.68 1.63
C PRO A 81 -7.21 -11.16 1.85
N LEU A 82 -7.12 -9.90 2.24
CA LEU A 82 -5.84 -9.19 2.34
C LEU A 82 -5.33 -9.15 3.77
N PRO A 83 -4.05 -9.42 3.99
CA PRO A 83 -3.43 -9.30 5.32
C PRO A 83 -3.52 -7.88 5.84
N VAL A 84 -3.92 -7.72 7.08
CA VAL A 84 -4.02 -6.41 7.74
C VAL A 84 -3.43 -6.48 9.14
N VAL A 85 -2.97 -5.32 9.63
CA VAL A 85 -2.55 -5.12 11.00
C VAL A 85 -3.40 -3.98 11.57
N TYR A 86 -4.06 -4.23 12.69
CA TYR A 86 -4.87 -3.20 13.34
C TYR A 86 -4.00 -2.28 14.17
N VAL A 87 -4.16 -0.98 13.96
CA VAL A 87 -3.48 0.07 14.69
C VAL A 87 -4.49 0.76 15.59
N LYS A 88 -4.19 0.84 16.88
CA LYS A 88 -5.07 1.50 17.83
C LYS A 88 -4.85 3.01 17.75
N CYS A 89 -5.92 3.76 17.54
CA CYS A 89 -5.89 5.21 17.55
C CYS A 89 -6.94 5.71 18.52
N LYS A 90 -6.57 6.71 19.30
CA LYS A 90 -7.45 7.32 20.28
C LYS A 90 -8.64 8.03 19.60
N ASP A 91 -8.34 8.73 18.51
CA ASP A 91 -9.31 9.49 17.76
C ASP A 91 -8.82 9.71 16.33
N GLU A 92 -9.62 10.42 15.54
CA GLU A 92 -9.30 10.71 14.14
C GLU A 92 -8.03 11.56 13.99
N ASN A 93 -7.78 12.47 14.93
CA ASN A 93 -6.60 13.31 14.89
C ASN A 93 -5.32 12.48 15.07
N GLU A 94 -5.33 11.52 15.98
CA GLU A 94 -4.20 10.62 16.17
C GLU A 94 -4.00 9.74 14.92
N ALA A 95 -5.08 9.27 14.31
CA ALA A 95 -4.99 8.49 13.08
C ALA A 95 -4.36 9.30 11.94
N LYS A 96 -4.73 10.57 11.81
CA LYS A 96 -4.11 11.47 10.81
C LYS A 96 -2.63 11.68 11.08
N GLU A 97 -2.26 11.85 12.34
CA GLU A 97 -0.87 12.02 12.73
C GLU A 97 -0.04 10.78 12.40
N ILE A 98 -0.55 9.59 12.72
CA ILE A 98 0.10 8.33 12.40
C ILE A 98 0.23 8.17 10.88
N LEU A 99 -0.83 8.47 10.12
CA LEU A 99 -0.79 8.42 8.67
C LEU A 99 0.31 9.30 8.10
N LEU A 100 0.43 10.53 8.59
CA LEU A 100 1.46 11.45 8.14
C LEU A 100 2.87 10.93 8.47
N LYS A 101 3.05 10.32 9.64
CA LYS A 101 4.32 9.71 10.01
C LYS A 101 4.68 8.54 9.11
N LEU A 102 3.72 7.70 8.78
CA LEU A 102 3.93 6.58 7.85
C LEU A 102 4.33 7.04 6.46
N ASN A 103 3.85 8.20 6.04
CA ASN A 103 4.12 8.75 4.71
C ASN A 103 5.27 9.73 4.67
N SER A 104 5.87 10.06 5.84
CA SER A 104 7.02 10.97 5.88
C SER A 104 8.30 10.21 5.53
N GLN A 105 9.24 10.95 4.95
CA GLN A 105 10.54 10.40 4.61
C GLN A 105 11.56 10.82 5.66
N TYR A 106 11.96 9.89 6.52
CA TYR A 106 13.00 10.13 7.52
C TYR A 106 14.40 10.02 6.94
N GLY A 107 14.51 9.49 5.75
CA GLY A 107 15.75 9.39 5.03
C GLY A 107 15.50 9.49 3.55
N ARG A 108 16.55 9.66 2.77
CA ARG A 108 16.45 9.80 1.33
C ARG A 108 17.11 8.63 0.64
N MET A 109 16.36 7.95 -0.25
CA MET A 109 16.94 7.00 -1.16
C MET A 109 17.41 7.74 -2.42
N THR A 110 18.66 7.49 -2.82
CA THR A 110 19.20 7.99 -4.07
C THR A 110 19.44 6.82 -5.01
N ALA A 111 19.54 7.10 -6.31
CA ALA A 111 19.86 6.06 -7.28
C ALA A 111 21.18 5.36 -6.93
N GLU A 112 22.17 6.13 -6.44
CA GLU A 112 23.47 5.60 -6.03
C GLU A 112 23.37 4.66 -4.82
N SER A 113 22.65 5.09 -3.77
CA SER A 113 22.48 4.25 -2.58
C SER A 113 21.67 2.98 -2.89
N VAL A 114 20.70 3.05 -3.78
CA VAL A 114 19.94 1.89 -4.22
C VAL A 114 20.83 0.93 -5.02
N LYS A 115 21.67 1.44 -5.92
CA LYS A 115 22.62 0.62 -6.68
C LYS A 115 23.58 -0.12 -5.75
N GLU A 116 24.12 0.58 -4.77
CA GLU A 116 25.01 0.00 -3.78
C GLU A 116 24.33 -1.10 -2.98
N PHE A 117 23.08 -0.86 -2.54
CA PHE A 117 22.30 -1.84 -1.81
C PHE A 117 22.00 -3.08 -2.65
N LEU A 118 21.66 -2.90 -3.94
CA LEU A 118 21.31 -4.00 -4.84
C LEU A 118 22.50 -4.87 -5.23
N GLY A 119 23.71 -4.30 -5.25
CA GLY A 119 24.88 -5.01 -5.72
C GLY A 119 24.72 -5.48 -7.16
N ASP A 120 24.77 -6.81 -7.37
CA ASP A 120 24.62 -7.40 -8.71
C ASP A 120 23.17 -7.62 -9.14
N LEU A 121 22.21 -7.39 -8.25
CA LEU A 121 20.80 -7.54 -8.57
C LEU A 121 20.36 -6.43 -9.50
N LYS A 122 19.73 -6.80 -10.62
CA LYS A 122 19.20 -5.83 -11.57
C LYS A 122 17.73 -5.58 -11.29
N ILE A 123 17.38 -4.30 -11.22
CA ILE A 123 16.00 -3.86 -11.04
C ILE A 123 15.78 -2.66 -11.96
N ASP A 124 14.54 -2.51 -12.46
CA ASP A 124 14.17 -1.35 -13.24
C ASP A 124 13.88 -0.19 -12.30
N PHE A 125 14.74 0.85 -12.33
CA PHE A 125 14.58 2.02 -11.50
C PHE A 125 13.32 2.81 -11.79
N GLU A 126 12.73 2.64 -12.98
CA GLU A 126 11.46 3.28 -13.31
C GLU A 126 10.30 2.73 -12.49
N ASP A 127 10.43 1.52 -11.96
CA ASP A 127 9.43 0.90 -11.09
C ASP A 127 9.52 1.40 -9.64
N LEU A 128 10.52 2.21 -9.32
CA LEU A 128 10.72 2.78 -7.99
C LEU A 128 10.34 4.27 -7.97
N ALA A 129 9.82 4.72 -6.84
CA ALA A 129 9.51 6.12 -6.59
C ALA A 129 10.67 6.77 -5.81
N LEU A 130 11.73 7.11 -6.51
CA LEU A 130 12.93 7.72 -5.90
C LEU A 130 12.87 9.24 -5.88
#